data_d25b5ab5166455ba6bb66d8982e2dccb
#
_entry.id   d25b5ab5166455ba6bb66d8982e2dccb
#
_cell.length_a   1.000
_cell.length_b   1.000
_cell.length_c   1.000
_cell.angle_alpha   90.00
_cell.angle_beta   90.00
_cell.angle_gamma   90.00
#
_symmetry.space_group_name_H-M   'P 1'
#
loop_
_entity.id
_entity.type
_entity.pdbx_description
1 polymer ?
#
loop_
_entity_poly.entity_id
_entity_poly.type
_entity_poly.pdbx_seq_one_letter_code
_entity_poly.pdbx_strand_id
1 'polypeptide(L)'
;DRNMNVLAVSADVENVCIDPNELGLSGQDLDAIADKLSELLDVSGEKIRNLMKDTGYRYQIVKRKVELQEAELVRNYITQEKVTGVYLEPDTKRYYPCGIKAAQVLGFVGSDNVGLDGVEAACDGALTGQTGSVATAKGNYGAQMQFHYEQYADAVSGNDVVLTIDMTVQQMLEKHMQEAIEQYDVQNGAFGVVMDVNTGDILAMATLGSYDPNAYAVVYDAQKAEAL
;
A
#
# COMPACT_ATOMS: atom_id res chain seq x y z
N ASP A 1 -12.57 -14.64 -4.59
CA ASP A 1 -12.86 -16.06 -4.40
C ASP A 1 -13.70 -16.61 -5.57
N ARG A 2 -14.03 -17.90 -5.58
CA ARG A 2 -14.83 -18.53 -6.64
C ARG A 2 -16.25 -17.95 -6.78
N ASN A 3 -16.76 -17.31 -5.74
CA ASN A 3 -18.08 -16.67 -5.71
C ASN A 3 -18.00 -15.17 -6.01
N MET A 4 -16.88 -14.68 -6.52
CA MET A 4 -16.60 -13.28 -6.83
C MET A 4 -16.60 -12.35 -5.60
N ASN A 5 -16.45 -12.89 -4.39
CA ASN A 5 -16.19 -12.06 -3.22
C ASN A 5 -14.76 -11.49 -3.30
N VAL A 6 -14.63 -10.20 -3.02
CA VAL A 6 -13.35 -9.49 -3.09
C VAL A 6 -12.48 -9.89 -1.90
N LEU A 7 -11.31 -10.48 -2.18
CA LEU A 7 -10.31 -10.89 -1.18
C LEU A 7 -9.18 -9.87 -1.03
N ALA A 8 -8.84 -9.20 -2.13
CA ALA A 8 -7.88 -8.12 -2.17
C ALA A 8 -8.29 -7.11 -3.23
N VAL A 9 -8.13 -5.81 -2.96
CA VAL A 9 -8.49 -4.73 -3.88
C VAL A 9 -7.47 -3.60 -3.77
N SER A 10 -7.13 -2.99 -4.90
CA SER A 10 -6.33 -1.76 -4.93
C SER A 10 -7.26 -0.55 -4.86
N ALA A 11 -6.92 0.42 -4.04
CA ALA A 11 -7.61 1.70 -3.95
C ALA A 11 -6.62 2.85 -4.09
N ASP A 12 -7.11 3.97 -4.62
CA ASP A 12 -6.32 5.17 -4.79
C ASP A 12 -6.03 5.81 -3.43
N VAL A 13 -4.78 6.19 -3.25
CA VAL A 13 -4.26 6.92 -2.09
C VAL A 13 -3.28 7.98 -2.59
N GLU A 14 -2.73 8.77 -1.70
CA GLU A 14 -1.75 9.79 -2.07
C GLU A 14 -0.52 9.76 -1.16
N ASN A 15 0.63 10.10 -1.71
CA ASN A 15 1.83 10.37 -0.94
C ASN A 15 1.91 11.87 -0.66
N VAL A 16 2.15 12.26 0.59
CA VAL A 16 2.45 13.65 0.94
C VAL A 16 3.94 13.88 0.83
N CYS A 17 4.32 14.77 -0.08
CA CYS A 17 5.69 15.06 -0.46
C CYS A 17 6.04 16.53 -0.20
N ILE A 18 7.33 16.80 0.01
CA ILE A 18 7.85 18.14 0.14
C ILE A 18 9.04 18.35 -0.80
N ASP A 19 9.21 19.58 -1.28
CA ASP A 19 10.43 20.10 -1.89
C ASP A 19 11.16 20.97 -0.87
N PRO A 20 12.20 20.45 -0.18
CA PRO A 20 12.94 21.21 0.83
C PRO A 20 13.62 22.44 0.28
N ASN A 21 14.02 22.41 -1.00
CA ASN A 21 14.65 23.57 -1.65
C ASN A 21 13.64 24.70 -1.86
N GLU A 22 12.45 24.39 -2.38
CA GLU A 22 11.36 25.35 -2.57
C GLU A 22 10.90 25.94 -1.23
N LEU A 23 10.68 25.08 -0.22
CA LEU A 23 10.35 25.50 1.14
C LEU A 23 11.39 26.47 1.70
N GLY A 24 12.69 26.16 1.57
CA GLY A 24 13.77 27.02 2.05
C GLY A 24 13.83 28.39 1.37
N LEU A 25 13.36 28.50 0.12
CA LEU A 25 13.30 29.73 -0.64
C LEU A 25 11.99 30.53 -0.46
N SER A 26 10.95 29.87 0.07
CA SER A 26 9.60 30.44 0.14
C SER A 26 9.44 31.60 1.13
N GLY A 27 10.32 31.70 2.13
CA GLY A 27 10.20 32.66 3.23
C GLY A 27 9.04 32.36 4.19
N GLN A 28 8.42 31.20 4.09
CA GLN A 28 7.32 30.76 4.96
C GLN A 28 7.85 30.25 6.31
N ASP A 29 6.99 30.21 7.32
CA ASP A 29 7.33 29.64 8.62
C ASP A 29 7.33 28.09 8.54
N LEU A 30 8.54 27.53 8.38
CA LEU A 30 8.74 26.08 8.23
C LEU A 30 8.36 25.32 9.49
N ASP A 31 8.48 25.91 10.67
CA ASP A 31 8.09 25.27 11.93
C ASP A 31 6.58 25.17 12.02
N ALA A 32 5.86 26.21 11.65
CA ALA A 32 4.40 26.19 11.61
C ALA A 32 3.87 25.15 10.56
N ILE A 33 4.51 25.04 9.40
CA ILE A 33 4.19 24.05 8.38
C ILE A 33 4.45 22.64 8.91
N ALA A 34 5.60 22.41 9.56
CA ALA A 34 5.93 21.10 10.12
C ALA A 34 4.96 20.67 11.22
N ASP A 35 4.56 21.60 12.11
CA ASP A 35 3.60 21.33 13.18
C ASP A 35 2.22 21.02 12.61
N LYS A 36 1.78 21.76 11.60
CA LYS A 36 0.49 21.51 10.97
C LYS A 36 0.44 20.18 10.22
N LEU A 37 1.48 19.87 9.45
CA LEU A 37 1.58 18.56 8.79
C LEU A 37 1.68 17.40 9.80
N SER A 38 2.36 17.62 10.94
CA SER A 38 2.43 16.66 12.04
C SER A 38 1.04 16.35 12.61
N GLU A 39 0.23 17.39 12.83
CA GLU A 39 -1.15 17.26 13.32
C GLU A 39 -2.04 16.51 12.32
N LEU A 40 -1.97 16.87 11.03
CA LEU A 40 -2.83 16.31 9.99
C LEU A 40 -2.49 14.86 9.62
N LEU A 41 -1.20 14.49 9.72
CA LEU A 41 -0.70 13.22 9.23
C LEU A 41 -0.32 12.22 10.32
N ASP A 42 -0.39 12.61 11.59
CA ASP A 42 0.09 11.81 12.72
C ASP A 42 1.56 11.35 12.52
N VAL A 43 2.41 12.28 12.07
CA VAL A 43 3.84 12.06 11.84
C VAL A 43 4.61 12.99 12.75
N SER A 44 5.71 12.51 13.37
CA SER A 44 6.54 13.34 14.23
C SER A 44 6.97 14.64 13.54
N GLY A 45 6.67 15.79 14.15
CA GLY A 45 7.09 17.11 13.66
C GLY A 45 8.61 17.24 13.56
N GLU A 46 9.37 16.59 14.43
CA GLU A 46 10.82 16.54 14.36
C GLU A 46 11.30 15.84 13.09
N LYS A 47 10.67 14.72 12.71
CA LYS A 47 10.96 14.04 11.45
C LYS A 47 10.72 14.95 10.26
N ILE A 48 9.59 15.66 10.24
CA ILE A 48 9.23 16.58 9.15
C ILE A 48 10.26 17.73 9.07
N ARG A 49 10.60 18.36 10.21
CA ARG A 49 11.62 19.39 10.26
C ARG A 49 13.00 18.92 9.75
N ASN A 50 13.36 17.68 10.08
CA ASN A 50 14.61 17.10 9.59
C ASN A 50 14.61 16.89 8.08
N LEU A 51 13.48 16.45 7.50
CA LEU A 51 13.33 16.36 6.05
C LEU A 51 13.41 17.74 5.36
N MET A 52 12.85 18.78 5.97
CA MET A 52 12.88 20.16 5.45
C MET A 52 14.26 20.81 5.48
N LYS A 53 15.14 20.40 6.40
CA LYS A 53 16.50 20.99 6.55
C LYS A 53 17.43 20.69 5.39
N ASP A 54 17.24 19.58 4.70
CA ASP A 54 18.13 19.16 3.63
C ASP A 54 17.70 19.75 2.28
N THR A 55 18.00 21.03 2.09
CA THR A 55 17.66 21.81 0.89
C THR A 55 18.41 21.37 -0.38
N GLY A 56 19.31 20.39 -0.29
CA GLY A 56 19.94 19.75 -1.44
C GLY A 56 18.98 18.83 -2.21
N TYR A 57 17.91 18.38 -1.57
CA TYR A 57 16.88 17.57 -2.21
C TYR A 57 15.71 18.44 -2.66
N ARG A 58 15.11 18.04 -3.79
CA ARG A 58 13.86 18.60 -4.32
C ARG A 58 12.67 17.68 -4.13
N TYR A 59 12.89 16.53 -3.50
CA TYR A 59 11.88 15.53 -3.29
C TYR A 59 12.14 14.77 -2.00
N GLN A 60 11.20 14.85 -1.07
CA GLN A 60 11.20 14.07 0.16
C GLN A 60 9.77 13.66 0.49
N ILE A 61 9.58 12.42 0.90
CA ILE A 61 8.26 11.90 1.27
C ILE A 61 8.06 12.03 2.77
N VAL A 62 7.03 12.76 3.17
CA VAL A 62 6.63 12.93 4.57
C VAL A 62 5.87 11.70 5.05
N LYS A 63 4.81 11.30 4.31
CA LYS A 63 4.00 10.12 4.60
C LYS A 63 3.57 9.47 3.28
N ARG A 64 3.70 8.14 3.22
CA ARG A 64 3.24 7.33 2.07
C ARG A 64 1.82 6.84 2.29
N LYS A 65 1.10 6.62 1.20
CA LYS A 65 -0.19 5.92 1.14
C LYS A 65 -1.22 6.50 2.12
N VAL A 66 -1.31 7.83 2.10
CA VAL A 66 -2.27 8.61 2.89
C VAL A 66 -3.65 8.41 2.31
N GLU A 67 -4.62 8.10 3.17
CA GLU A 67 -6.01 7.92 2.79
C GLU A 67 -6.60 9.22 2.23
N LEU A 68 -7.57 9.10 1.30
CA LEU A 68 -8.14 10.26 0.61
C LEU A 68 -8.68 11.34 1.56
N GLN A 69 -9.22 10.95 2.70
CA GLN A 69 -9.74 11.92 3.69
C GLN A 69 -8.62 12.76 4.32
N GLU A 70 -7.51 12.12 4.72
CA GLU A 70 -6.34 12.84 5.25
C GLU A 70 -5.68 13.69 4.16
N ALA A 71 -5.57 13.15 2.95
CA ALA A 71 -5.02 13.85 1.79
C ALA A 71 -5.82 15.12 1.46
N GLU A 72 -7.15 15.06 1.57
CA GLU A 72 -8.01 16.22 1.37
C GLU A 72 -7.79 17.31 2.43
N LEU A 73 -7.57 16.94 3.69
CA LEU A 73 -7.22 17.90 4.74
C LEU A 73 -5.90 18.62 4.43
N VAL A 74 -4.89 17.87 3.96
CA VAL A 74 -3.60 18.45 3.55
C VAL A 74 -3.77 19.38 2.34
N ARG A 75 -4.57 18.97 1.34
CA ARG A 75 -4.85 19.77 0.14
C ARG A 75 -5.55 21.08 0.48
N ASN A 76 -6.53 21.01 1.40
CA ASN A 76 -7.22 22.18 1.90
C ASN A 76 -6.27 23.13 2.64
N TYR A 77 -5.39 22.60 3.48
CA TYR A 77 -4.37 23.37 4.17
C TYR A 77 -3.44 24.08 3.18
N ILE A 78 -2.89 23.35 2.19
CA ILE A 78 -2.03 23.91 1.14
C ILE A 78 -2.73 25.07 0.42
N THR A 79 -4.00 24.89 0.09
CA THR A 79 -4.77 25.89 -0.68
C THR A 79 -5.12 27.12 0.15
N GLN A 80 -5.54 26.95 1.40
CA GLN A 80 -5.98 28.05 2.28
C GLN A 80 -4.80 28.91 2.73
N GLU A 81 -3.70 28.28 3.13
CA GLU A 81 -2.50 28.99 3.62
C GLU A 81 -1.52 29.31 2.47
N LYS A 82 -1.82 28.93 1.24
CA LYS A 82 -0.96 29.09 0.06
C LYS A 82 0.44 28.55 0.28
N VAL A 83 0.52 27.38 0.91
CA VAL A 83 1.80 26.71 1.18
C VAL A 83 2.44 26.28 -0.14
N THR A 84 3.70 26.64 -0.33
CA THR A 84 4.51 26.20 -1.48
C THR A 84 5.51 25.15 -1.03
N GLY A 85 5.91 24.27 -1.94
CA GLY A 85 6.86 23.20 -1.64
C GLY A 85 6.26 22.01 -0.86
N VAL A 86 4.94 21.95 -0.71
CA VAL A 86 4.19 20.76 -0.22
C VAL A 86 3.20 20.35 -1.28
N TYR A 87 3.19 19.08 -1.64
CA TYR A 87 2.32 18.56 -2.71
C TYR A 87 1.94 17.10 -2.45
N LEU A 88 0.92 16.66 -3.16
CA LEU A 88 0.42 15.29 -3.09
C LEU A 88 0.66 14.59 -4.42
N GLU A 89 1.11 13.34 -4.36
CA GLU A 89 1.32 12.49 -5.53
C GLU A 89 0.40 11.29 -5.47
N PRO A 90 -0.30 10.96 -6.57
CA PRO A 90 -1.14 9.76 -6.63
C PRO A 90 -0.31 8.49 -6.38
N ASP A 91 -0.87 7.58 -5.60
CA ASP A 91 -0.34 6.23 -5.36
C ASP A 91 -1.52 5.26 -5.21
N THR A 92 -1.25 3.99 -5.11
CA THR A 92 -2.23 2.95 -4.84
C THR A 92 -1.87 2.17 -3.57
N LYS A 93 -2.89 1.69 -2.87
CA LYS A 93 -2.73 0.84 -1.69
C LYS A 93 -3.56 -0.42 -1.84
N ARG A 94 -2.97 -1.54 -1.52
CA ARG A 94 -3.64 -2.83 -1.51
C ARG A 94 -4.35 -3.02 -0.19
N TYR A 95 -5.63 -3.39 -0.24
CA TYR A 95 -6.48 -3.68 0.91
C TYR A 95 -6.94 -5.12 0.87
N TYR A 96 -6.99 -5.73 2.04
CA TYR A 96 -7.45 -7.09 2.26
C TYR A 96 -8.69 -7.05 3.18
N PRO A 97 -9.91 -6.96 2.61
CA PRO A 97 -11.14 -6.76 3.40
C PRO A 97 -11.44 -7.89 4.38
N CYS A 98 -10.93 -9.09 4.10
CA CYS A 98 -11.11 -10.27 4.95
C CYS A 98 -10.10 -10.36 6.12
N GLY A 99 -9.19 -9.39 6.25
CA GLY A 99 -8.17 -9.33 7.30
C GLY A 99 -7.28 -10.57 7.29
N ILE A 100 -7.18 -11.24 8.43
CA ILE A 100 -6.32 -12.42 8.62
C ILE A 100 -6.78 -13.68 7.87
N LYS A 101 -8.00 -13.68 7.31
CA LYS A 101 -8.55 -14.86 6.64
C LYS A 101 -7.90 -15.10 5.30
N ALA A 102 -7.51 -16.36 5.08
CA ALA A 102 -6.76 -16.78 3.89
C ALA A 102 -5.46 -15.99 3.65
N ALA A 103 -4.95 -15.26 4.64
CA ALA A 103 -3.79 -14.38 4.49
C ALA A 103 -2.55 -15.09 3.94
N GLN A 104 -2.27 -16.31 4.38
CA GLN A 104 -1.14 -17.11 3.91
C GLN A 104 -1.30 -17.60 2.46
N VAL A 105 -2.54 -17.72 1.97
CA VAL A 105 -2.82 -18.03 0.57
C VAL A 105 -2.69 -16.77 -0.29
N LEU A 106 -3.29 -15.67 0.17
CA LEU A 106 -3.26 -14.40 -0.54
C LEU A 106 -1.86 -13.80 -0.58
N GLY A 107 -1.14 -13.84 0.53
CA GLY A 107 0.10 -13.12 0.68
C GLY A 107 -0.14 -11.62 0.92
N PHE A 108 0.84 -10.81 0.57
CA PHE A 108 0.81 -9.36 0.73
C PHE A 108 1.72 -8.68 -0.30
N VAL A 109 1.52 -7.37 -0.46
CA VAL A 109 2.38 -6.52 -1.30
C VAL A 109 3.26 -5.62 -0.45
N GLY A 110 4.42 -5.25 -0.99
CA GLY A 110 5.34 -4.30 -0.38
C GLY A 110 4.86 -2.85 -0.44
N SER A 111 5.66 -1.95 0.11
CA SER A 111 5.39 -0.51 0.04
C SER A 111 5.44 0.06 -1.39
N ASP A 112 6.08 -0.65 -2.30
CA ASP A 112 6.22 -0.37 -3.72
C ASP A 112 5.14 -1.05 -4.59
N ASN A 113 4.13 -1.64 -3.95
CA ASN A 113 3.03 -2.40 -4.58
C ASN A 113 3.47 -3.67 -5.33
N VAL A 114 4.68 -4.18 -5.08
CA VAL A 114 5.16 -5.47 -5.62
C VAL A 114 4.69 -6.60 -4.71
N GLY A 115 4.18 -7.68 -5.29
CA GLY A 115 3.79 -8.88 -4.55
C GLY A 115 5.00 -9.56 -3.90
N LEU A 116 4.93 -9.77 -2.58
CA LEU A 116 6.05 -10.35 -1.80
C LEU A 116 5.81 -11.80 -1.39
N ASP A 117 4.58 -12.22 -1.25
CA ASP A 117 4.24 -13.58 -0.82
C ASP A 117 2.89 -14.04 -1.42
N GLY A 118 2.63 -15.35 -1.36
CA GLY A 118 1.38 -15.98 -1.76
C GLY A 118 0.96 -15.73 -3.21
N VAL A 119 -0.34 -15.57 -3.41
CA VAL A 119 -0.96 -15.28 -4.71
C VAL A 119 -0.53 -13.91 -5.23
N GLU A 120 -0.36 -12.92 -4.35
CA GLU A 120 0.11 -11.59 -4.75
C GLU A 120 1.48 -11.68 -5.45
N ALA A 121 2.42 -12.45 -4.90
CA ALA A 121 3.72 -12.66 -5.53
C ALA A 121 3.64 -13.55 -6.79
N ALA A 122 2.88 -14.65 -6.71
CA ALA A 122 2.78 -15.60 -7.82
C ALA A 122 2.09 -15.02 -9.05
N CYS A 123 1.14 -14.10 -8.85
CA CYS A 123 0.36 -13.46 -9.90
C CYS A 123 0.71 -11.98 -10.12
N ASP A 124 1.81 -11.48 -9.55
CA ASP A 124 2.21 -10.08 -9.59
C ASP A 124 2.21 -9.52 -11.03
N GLY A 125 2.79 -10.24 -11.97
CA GLY A 125 2.82 -9.83 -13.37
C GLY A 125 1.45 -9.77 -14.08
N ALA A 126 0.42 -10.44 -13.53
CA ALA A 126 -0.96 -10.35 -14.03
C ALA A 126 -1.75 -9.24 -13.32
N LEU A 127 -1.50 -9.05 -12.03
CA LEU A 127 -2.17 -8.07 -11.18
C LEU A 127 -1.63 -6.65 -11.40
N THR A 128 -0.34 -6.53 -11.73
CA THR A 128 0.31 -5.24 -11.98
C THR A 128 -0.10 -4.70 -13.35
N GLY A 129 -0.63 -3.48 -13.35
CA GLY A 129 -0.91 -2.73 -14.58
C GLY A 129 0.32 -2.09 -15.19
N GLN A 130 0.13 -1.30 -16.22
CA GLN A 130 1.17 -0.49 -16.83
C GLN A 130 0.96 0.98 -16.47
N THR A 131 1.98 1.59 -15.89
CA THR A 131 1.95 3.02 -15.56
C THR A 131 1.87 3.84 -16.84
N GLY A 132 0.91 4.75 -16.92
CA GLY A 132 0.85 5.74 -17.97
C GLY A 132 2.06 6.68 -17.92
N SER A 133 2.50 7.17 -19.05
CA SER A 133 3.60 8.11 -19.14
C SER A 133 3.28 9.27 -20.08
N VAL A 134 3.77 10.46 -19.72
CA VAL A 134 3.71 11.65 -20.56
C VAL A 134 5.14 12.08 -20.87
N ALA A 135 5.56 11.92 -22.10
CA ALA A 135 6.85 12.43 -22.54
C ALA A 135 6.67 13.85 -23.10
N THR A 136 7.19 14.84 -22.39
CA THR A 136 7.17 16.24 -22.82
C THR A 136 8.59 16.67 -23.21
N ALA A 137 8.77 17.16 -24.43
CA ALA A 137 10.06 17.73 -24.85
C ALA A 137 10.27 19.09 -24.21
N LYS A 138 11.31 19.23 -23.36
CA LYS A 138 11.75 20.52 -22.80
C LYS A 138 12.98 21.03 -23.53
N GLY A 139 12.97 22.30 -23.92
CA GLY A 139 14.15 22.97 -24.50
C GLY A 139 15.27 23.15 -23.45
N ASN A 140 16.51 23.37 -23.93
CA ASN A 140 17.74 23.45 -23.13
C ASN A 140 17.75 24.54 -22.02
N TYR A 141 16.76 25.43 -21.99
CA TYR A 141 16.60 26.49 -20.99
C TYR A 141 15.31 26.41 -20.17
N GLY A 142 14.66 25.25 -20.14
CA GLY A 142 13.41 25.06 -19.36
C GLY A 142 12.17 25.71 -19.98
N ALA A 143 12.29 26.41 -21.13
CA ALA A 143 11.14 26.93 -21.86
C ALA A 143 10.46 25.81 -22.65
N GLN A 144 9.13 25.76 -22.59
CA GLN A 144 8.35 24.86 -23.44
C GLN A 144 8.62 25.20 -24.91
N MET A 145 8.97 24.18 -25.70
CA MET A 145 9.03 24.34 -27.15
C MET A 145 7.66 24.66 -27.72
N GLN A 146 7.59 25.56 -28.71
CA GLN A 146 6.34 25.94 -29.39
C GLN A 146 5.68 24.79 -30.16
N PHE A 147 6.30 23.65 -30.27
CA PHE A 147 5.72 22.43 -30.82
C PHE A 147 5.52 21.44 -29.69
N HIS A 148 4.25 21.25 -29.29
CA HIS A 148 3.83 20.22 -28.33
C HIS A 148 4.02 18.84 -28.95
N TYR A 149 5.16 18.24 -28.72
CA TYR A 149 5.34 16.80 -28.92
C TYR A 149 5.09 16.15 -27.55
N GLU A 150 3.83 15.97 -27.24
CA GLU A 150 3.40 15.20 -26.07
C GLU A 150 3.02 13.81 -26.54
N GLN A 151 3.79 12.82 -26.14
CA GLN A 151 3.45 11.44 -26.36
C GLN A 151 2.82 10.91 -25.07
N TYR A 152 1.52 10.62 -25.14
CA TYR A 152 0.76 10.03 -24.06
C TYR A 152 0.78 8.51 -24.23
N ALA A 153 1.12 7.80 -23.17
CA ALA A 153 0.81 6.39 -23.01
C ALA A 153 -0.18 6.28 -21.87
N ASP A 154 -1.38 5.80 -22.17
CA ASP A 154 -2.42 5.61 -21.15
C ASP A 154 -2.01 4.55 -20.13
N ALA A 155 -2.40 4.74 -18.89
CA ALA A 155 -2.28 3.71 -17.87
C ALA A 155 -3.20 2.53 -18.21
N VAL A 156 -2.68 1.31 -18.07
CA VAL A 156 -3.45 0.08 -18.27
C VAL A 156 -3.60 -0.61 -16.92
N SER A 157 -4.85 -0.82 -16.49
CA SER A 157 -5.13 -1.55 -15.26
C SER A 157 -4.63 -3.00 -15.35
N GLY A 158 -4.19 -3.56 -14.22
CA GLY A 158 -3.90 -4.98 -14.11
C GLY A 158 -5.16 -5.84 -14.27
N ASN A 159 -4.95 -7.14 -14.38
CA ASN A 159 -6.05 -8.11 -14.50
C ASN A 159 -6.55 -8.52 -13.10
N ASP A 160 -7.78 -9.03 -13.06
CA ASP A 160 -8.32 -9.69 -11.89
C ASP A 160 -7.93 -11.18 -11.88
N VAL A 161 -7.59 -11.69 -10.71
CA VAL A 161 -7.31 -13.12 -10.48
C VAL A 161 -8.43 -13.71 -9.65
N VAL A 162 -9.13 -14.72 -10.19
CA VAL A 162 -10.18 -15.43 -9.49
C VAL A 162 -9.64 -16.77 -8.96
N LEU A 163 -9.70 -16.93 -7.64
CA LEU A 163 -9.24 -18.15 -6.97
C LEU A 163 -10.36 -19.18 -6.85
N THR A 164 -10.00 -20.46 -6.77
CA THR A 164 -10.92 -21.56 -6.47
C THR A 164 -11.37 -21.59 -5.00
N ILE A 165 -10.73 -20.80 -4.13
CA ILE A 165 -11.08 -20.65 -2.72
C ILE A 165 -12.55 -20.22 -2.57
N ASP A 166 -13.25 -20.87 -1.66
CA ASP A 166 -14.57 -20.47 -1.19
C ASP A 166 -14.44 -19.90 0.22
N MET A 167 -14.73 -18.62 0.38
CA MET A 167 -14.55 -17.94 1.68
C MET A 167 -15.42 -18.51 2.79
N THR A 168 -16.57 -19.09 2.46
CA THR A 168 -17.42 -19.77 3.45
C THR A 168 -16.74 -21.03 3.98
N VAL A 169 -16.20 -21.85 3.07
CA VAL A 169 -15.46 -23.07 3.43
C VAL A 169 -14.17 -22.71 4.16
N GLN A 170 -13.46 -21.67 3.71
CA GLN A 170 -12.26 -21.15 4.35
C GLN A 170 -12.52 -20.75 5.81
N GLN A 171 -13.57 -19.98 6.07
CA GLN A 171 -13.94 -19.56 7.42
C GLN A 171 -14.33 -20.72 8.32
N MET A 172 -15.03 -21.72 7.78
CA MET A 172 -15.36 -22.93 8.53
C MET A 172 -14.11 -23.73 8.90
N LEU A 173 -13.18 -23.90 7.94
CA LEU A 173 -11.92 -24.59 8.18
C LEU A 173 -11.12 -23.90 9.29
N GLU A 174 -10.88 -22.59 9.16
CA GLU A 174 -10.10 -21.80 10.15
C GLU A 174 -10.74 -21.87 11.55
N LYS A 175 -12.07 -21.70 11.63
CA LYS A 175 -12.81 -21.77 12.89
C LYS A 175 -12.64 -23.12 13.58
N HIS A 176 -12.88 -24.21 12.85
CA HIS A 176 -12.81 -25.56 13.46
C HIS A 176 -11.38 -25.97 13.76
N MET A 177 -10.40 -25.50 13.00
CA MET A 177 -8.99 -25.70 13.34
C MET A 177 -8.64 -24.98 14.64
N GLN A 178 -9.08 -23.73 14.82
CA GLN A 178 -8.85 -22.98 16.04
C GLN A 178 -9.50 -23.68 17.27
N GLU A 179 -10.76 -24.09 17.13
CA GLU A 179 -11.47 -24.84 18.17
C GLU A 179 -10.73 -26.14 18.54
N ALA A 180 -10.24 -26.89 17.55
CA ALA A 180 -9.52 -28.14 17.77
C ALA A 180 -8.18 -27.91 18.51
N ILE A 181 -7.46 -26.85 18.17
CA ILE A 181 -6.20 -26.49 18.85
C ILE A 181 -6.42 -26.16 20.31
N GLU A 182 -7.41 -25.33 20.59
CA GLU A 182 -7.76 -24.97 21.97
C GLU A 182 -8.25 -26.19 22.76
N GLN A 183 -9.07 -27.04 22.14
CA GLN A 183 -9.61 -28.22 22.81
C GLN A 183 -8.57 -29.29 23.12
N TYR A 184 -7.60 -29.48 22.22
CA TYR A 184 -6.59 -30.54 22.34
C TYR A 184 -5.19 -30.05 22.71
N ASP A 185 -5.05 -28.76 23.04
CA ASP A 185 -3.78 -28.11 23.44
C ASP A 185 -2.65 -28.39 22.43
N VAL A 186 -2.91 -28.17 21.15
CA VAL A 186 -1.96 -28.43 20.07
C VAL A 186 -0.84 -27.40 20.09
N GLN A 187 0.39 -27.83 20.45
CA GLN A 187 1.54 -26.93 20.66
C GLN A 187 2.31 -26.57 19.39
N ASN A 188 2.27 -27.41 18.36
CA ASN A 188 3.16 -27.29 17.18
C ASN A 188 2.44 -26.75 15.94
N GLY A 189 1.27 -26.08 16.11
CA GLY A 189 0.46 -25.58 15.04
C GLY A 189 -0.37 -26.66 14.33
N ALA A 190 -1.22 -26.23 13.41
CA ALA A 190 -2.02 -27.10 12.56
C ALA A 190 -2.19 -26.46 11.17
N PHE A 191 -2.38 -27.30 10.17
CA PHE A 191 -2.78 -26.85 8.84
C PHE A 191 -3.91 -27.75 8.31
N GLY A 192 -4.70 -27.21 7.39
CA GLY A 192 -5.79 -27.92 6.74
C GLY A 192 -5.96 -27.49 5.29
N VAL A 193 -6.37 -28.45 4.46
CA VAL A 193 -6.70 -28.21 3.06
C VAL A 193 -8.03 -28.91 2.76
N VAL A 194 -8.94 -28.18 2.11
CA VAL A 194 -10.21 -28.73 1.59
C VAL A 194 -10.17 -28.67 0.07
N MET A 195 -10.34 -29.82 -0.57
CA MET A 195 -10.26 -29.95 -2.02
C MET A 195 -11.52 -30.67 -2.57
N ASP A 196 -12.05 -30.20 -3.69
CA ASP A 196 -13.06 -30.91 -4.45
C ASP A 196 -12.40 -32.08 -5.18
N VAL A 197 -12.78 -33.28 -4.82
CA VAL A 197 -12.20 -34.53 -5.37
C VAL A 197 -12.53 -34.78 -6.85
N ASN A 198 -13.55 -34.12 -7.38
CA ASN A 198 -13.97 -34.29 -8.77
C ASN A 198 -13.21 -33.35 -9.71
N THR A 199 -12.88 -32.13 -9.25
CA THR A 199 -12.23 -31.09 -10.08
C THR A 199 -10.77 -30.87 -9.72
N GLY A 200 -10.37 -31.20 -8.49
CA GLY A 200 -9.07 -30.89 -7.94
C GLY A 200 -8.95 -29.44 -7.42
N ASP A 201 -10.05 -28.68 -7.40
CA ASP A 201 -10.06 -27.32 -6.91
C ASP A 201 -9.78 -27.27 -5.40
N ILE A 202 -8.86 -26.42 -4.99
CA ILE A 202 -8.62 -26.09 -3.58
C ILE A 202 -9.69 -25.09 -3.14
N LEU A 203 -10.59 -25.54 -2.26
CA LEU A 203 -11.71 -24.72 -1.75
C LEU A 203 -11.33 -23.93 -0.50
N ALA A 204 -10.41 -24.47 0.30
CA ALA A 204 -9.87 -23.80 1.48
C ALA A 204 -8.46 -24.31 1.80
N MET A 205 -7.62 -23.42 2.31
CA MET A 205 -6.29 -23.76 2.82
C MET A 205 -5.99 -22.82 3.99
N ALA A 206 -5.71 -23.39 5.16
CA ALA A 206 -5.45 -22.63 6.36
C ALA A 206 -4.27 -23.22 7.14
N THR A 207 -3.52 -22.32 7.76
CA THR A 207 -2.47 -22.63 8.73
C THR A 207 -2.71 -21.74 9.94
N LEU A 208 -2.45 -22.26 11.14
CA LEU A 208 -2.55 -21.42 12.33
C LEU A 208 -1.30 -20.56 12.52
N GLY A 209 -1.51 -19.42 13.17
CA GLY A 209 -0.51 -18.38 13.23
C GLY A 209 -0.60 -17.42 12.04
N SER A 210 -1.83 -17.16 11.58
CA SER A 210 -2.09 -16.19 10.50
C SER A 210 -1.69 -14.77 10.92
N TYR A 211 -1.39 -13.95 9.95
CA TYR A 211 -1.04 -12.52 10.10
C TYR A 211 -2.09 -11.65 9.39
N ASP A 212 -2.10 -10.35 9.72
CA ASP A 212 -2.91 -9.40 8.96
C ASP A 212 -2.09 -8.85 7.79
N PRO A 213 -2.45 -9.15 6.53
CA PRO A 213 -1.73 -8.65 5.36
C PRO A 213 -1.82 -7.12 5.23
N ASN A 214 -2.82 -6.47 5.85
CA ASN A 214 -2.89 -5.01 5.92
C ASN A 214 -1.82 -4.41 6.85
N ALA A 215 -1.24 -5.20 7.77
CA ALA A 215 -0.26 -4.78 8.76
C ALA A 215 0.99 -5.69 8.78
N TYR A 216 1.35 -6.27 7.65
CA TYR A 216 2.46 -7.24 7.53
C TYR A 216 3.79 -6.74 8.10
N ALA A 217 4.07 -5.45 8.00
CA ALA A 217 5.32 -4.86 8.49
C ALA A 217 5.49 -5.03 10.01
N VAL A 218 4.39 -5.01 10.77
CA VAL A 218 4.40 -5.18 12.23
C VAL A 218 4.82 -6.60 12.61
N VAL A 219 4.34 -7.60 11.86
CA VAL A 219 4.68 -9.02 12.09
C VAL A 219 6.11 -9.32 11.67
N TYR A 220 6.56 -8.75 10.56
CA TYR A 220 7.91 -8.96 10.05
C TYR A 220 8.97 -8.39 11.00
N ASP A 221 8.71 -7.26 11.61
CA ASP A 221 9.59 -6.66 12.61
C ASP A 221 9.63 -7.47 13.92
N ALA A 222 8.50 -8.04 14.36
CA ALA A 222 8.45 -8.89 15.54
C ALA A 222 9.21 -10.22 15.33
N GLN A 223 9.04 -10.89 14.20
CA GLN A 223 9.78 -12.11 13.85
C GLN A 223 11.30 -11.85 13.69
N LYS A 224 11.66 -10.69 13.18
CA LYS A 224 13.06 -10.29 13.03
C LYS A 224 13.70 -9.93 14.37
N ALA A 225 12.92 -9.42 15.33
CA ALA A 225 13.37 -9.13 16.69
C ALA A 225 13.58 -10.40 17.53
N GLU A 226 12.82 -11.47 17.27
CA GLU A 226 13.02 -12.78 17.94
C GLU A 226 14.16 -13.60 17.32
N ALA A 227 14.61 -13.28 16.11
CA ALA A 227 15.71 -13.96 15.42
C ALA A 227 17.09 -13.32 15.65
N LEU A 228 17.15 -12.22 16.40
CA LEU A 228 18.38 -11.53 16.85
C LEU A 228 18.61 -11.73 18.35
#